data_c6b920365c319d97dabab0a11d9f4e3e
#
_entry.id   c6b920365c319d97dabab0a11d9f4e3e
#
_cell.length_a   1.000
_cell.length_b   1.000
_cell.length_c   1.000
_cell.angle_alpha   90.00
_cell.angle_beta   90.00
_cell.angle_gamma   90.00
#
_symmetry.space_group_name_H-M   'P 1'
#
loop_
_entity.id
_entity.type
_entity.pdbx_description
1 polymer ?
#
loop_
_entity_poly.entity_id
_entity_poly.type
_entity_poly.pdbx_seq_one_letter_code
_entity_poly.pdbx_strand_id
1 'polypeptide(L)'
;LRLDNIRNFCIVAHIDHGKSTLADRLLQTTGTLQLREMKEQVLDSMDIERERGITIKLNAVRMRYKAQDGREYQLNLIDTPGHVDFTYEVSRSLAACEGAILVVDASQGVQAQTLSNLFLAMEAGLEIIPVLNKIDLPGAEPERRRDEIVDLLGVDPDSVLLASAKSGLGIEGVLEAIVAKVPPPQGDPAAPARALIFDSYYDKYVGAVPSIRVVDGVLKPGMRIAFGSNDSVYPIDEVGYLQLGRFPVPELKPGEVGYVIAGIKRVADTRSGDTILDADNPAGELLPGYQEVKPMVFAGIYPTDTEQYEDLRDALAKLKLNDASLVYEPETSLALGFGFRCGFLGLLHMEIIQERLEREHDLDLITTVPNVKYSVKMTDGEELWVESPSTLPDPTKINVIEEPYVKARVMCPAEYIGAVQKLCHERRGTFLGMTYPDPQRVELIYELPLAEIVLDFYDRLKSATRGYASLDYEMVGYRPNPLVKLDMLINSDPVDAFSVIIHRDKAYEYGRNIAEKLKELIPRQQFEVVIQAAIGTKIIARESNSALRKNVTAKCYGGDISRKRKLLEKQKEGKKRMKQVGTVEIPQEAFLAVLQIGG
;
A
#
# COMPACT_ATOMS: atom_id res chain seq x y z
N LEU A 1 -3.04 15.85 34.41
CA LEU A 1 -1.75 16.45 34.03
C LEU A 1 -2.00 17.87 33.47
N ARG A 2 -0.98 18.74 33.53
CA ARG A 2 -1.04 20.06 32.87
C ARG A 2 -0.73 19.89 31.40
N LEU A 3 -1.29 20.74 30.53
CA LEU A 3 -1.05 20.73 29.09
C LEU A 3 0.46 20.80 28.75
N ASP A 4 1.22 21.59 29.51
CA ASP A 4 2.68 21.74 29.39
C ASP A 4 3.48 20.44 29.53
N ASN A 5 2.90 19.41 30.16
CA ASN A 5 3.53 18.13 30.40
C ASN A 5 3.09 17.04 29.40
N ILE A 6 2.41 17.39 28.32
CA ILE A 6 2.01 16.47 27.25
C ILE A 6 2.99 16.62 26.08
N ARG A 7 3.37 15.50 25.46
CA ARG A 7 4.16 15.46 24.23
C ARG A 7 3.55 14.44 23.27
N ASN A 8 3.09 14.93 22.12
CA ASN A 8 2.57 14.08 21.04
C ASN A 8 3.62 14.00 19.94
N PHE A 9 4.06 12.82 19.63
CA PHE A 9 5.11 12.61 18.65
C PHE A 9 4.90 11.31 17.87
N CYS A 10 5.49 11.25 16.69
CA CYS A 10 5.54 10.07 15.85
C CYS A 10 6.99 9.64 15.59
N ILE A 11 7.16 8.47 14.99
CA ILE A 11 8.45 7.97 14.54
C ILE A 11 8.40 7.85 13.02
N VAL A 12 9.29 8.57 12.37
CA VAL A 12 9.49 8.58 10.92
C VAL A 12 10.77 7.84 10.58
N ALA A 13 10.68 6.81 9.74
CA ALA A 13 11.81 5.98 9.37
C ALA A 13 11.59 5.35 7.99
N HIS A 14 12.69 4.98 7.33
CA HIS A 14 12.63 4.03 6.23
C HIS A 14 12.38 2.60 6.74
N ILE A 15 11.92 1.73 5.86
CA ILE A 15 11.77 0.29 6.16
C ILE A 15 13.10 -0.25 6.67
N ASP A 16 13.06 -1.11 7.67
CA ASP A 16 14.22 -1.74 8.32
C ASP A 16 15.19 -0.80 9.05
N HIS A 17 14.92 0.50 9.19
CA HIS A 17 15.76 1.40 10.00
C HIS A 17 15.57 1.21 11.52
N GLY A 18 14.63 0.36 11.95
CA GLY A 18 14.42 -0.03 13.34
C GLY A 18 13.37 0.81 14.06
N LYS A 19 12.37 1.33 13.34
CA LYS A 19 11.22 2.08 13.88
C LYS A 19 10.51 1.31 15.00
N SER A 20 9.99 0.12 14.70
CA SER A 20 9.23 -0.70 15.66
C SER A 20 10.10 -1.14 16.86
N THR A 21 11.38 -1.44 16.61
CA THR A 21 12.33 -1.77 17.70
C THR A 21 12.59 -0.57 18.62
N LEU A 22 12.65 0.65 18.06
CA LEU A 22 12.80 1.86 18.87
C LEU A 22 11.52 2.12 19.68
N ALA A 23 10.34 1.98 19.08
CA ALA A 23 9.07 2.08 19.78
C ALA A 23 8.98 1.11 20.95
N ASP A 24 9.34 -0.16 20.76
CA ASP A 24 9.39 -1.18 21.81
C ASP A 24 10.31 -0.75 22.99
N ARG A 25 11.48 -0.17 22.68
CA ARG A 25 12.41 0.31 23.70
C ARG A 25 11.89 1.52 24.47
N LEU A 26 11.21 2.43 23.81
CA LEU A 26 10.55 3.56 24.49
C LEU A 26 9.48 3.07 25.45
N LEU A 27 8.64 2.10 25.03
CA LEU A 27 7.62 1.47 25.86
C LEU A 27 8.22 0.73 27.07
N GLN A 28 9.32 0.02 26.86
CA GLN A 28 10.03 -0.69 27.91
C GLN A 28 10.66 0.27 28.93
N THR A 29 11.38 1.30 28.45
CA THR A 29 12.10 2.25 29.31
C THR A 29 11.15 3.10 30.15
N THR A 30 9.98 3.43 29.62
CA THR A 30 8.92 4.15 30.34
C THR A 30 8.12 3.25 31.29
N GLY A 31 8.37 1.93 31.31
CA GLY A 31 7.63 0.98 32.14
C GLY A 31 6.18 0.79 31.73
N THR A 32 5.81 1.24 30.53
CA THR A 32 4.45 1.06 29.99
C THR A 32 4.13 -0.41 29.76
N LEU A 33 5.16 -1.21 29.44
CA LEU A 33 5.10 -2.65 29.29
C LEU A 33 6.01 -3.35 30.30
N GLN A 34 5.48 -4.40 30.93
CA GLN A 34 6.30 -5.27 31.77
C GLN A 34 7.12 -6.22 30.90
N LEU A 35 8.33 -6.57 31.35
CA LEU A 35 9.23 -7.49 30.64
C LEU A 35 8.57 -8.81 30.18
N ARG A 36 7.60 -9.32 30.94
CA ARG A 36 6.85 -10.55 30.61
C ARG A 36 5.81 -10.37 29.49
N GLU A 37 5.42 -9.12 29.19
CA GLU A 37 4.44 -8.76 28.17
C GLU A 37 5.13 -8.35 26.85
N MET A 38 6.45 -8.15 26.90
CA MET A 38 7.26 -7.80 25.76
C MET A 38 7.35 -8.97 24.77
N LYS A 39 6.82 -8.75 23.58
CA LYS A 39 7.11 -9.51 22.36
C LYS A 39 7.90 -8.59 21.44
N GLU A 40 8.65 -9.13 20.52
CA GLU A 40 9.27 -8.32 19.48
C GLU A 40 8.18 -7.65 18.65
N GLN A 41 8.34 -6.35 18.36
CA GLN A 41 7.40 -5.54 17.58
C GLN A 41 5.98 -5.55 18.19
N VAL A 42 5.88 -5.17 19.46
CA VAL A 42 4.61 -5.22 20.22
C VAL A 42 3.49 -4.39 19.59
N LEU A 43 3.83 -3.29 18.94
CA LEU A 43 2.87 -2.41 18.25
C LEU A 43 2.41 -2.98 16.91
N ASP A 44 3.22 -3.82 16.27
CA ASP A 44 2.85 -4.50 15.04
C ASP A 44 1.90 -5.66 15.37
N SER A 45 0.60 -5.36 15.36
CA SER A 45 -0.45 -6.27 15.86
C SER A 45 -0.77 -7.42 14.93
N MET A 46 -0.48 -7.28 13.63
CA MET A 46 -0.73 -8.28 12.61
C MET A 46 0.49 -9.18 12.38
N ASP A 47 0.26 -10.47 12.09
CA ASP A 47 1.35 -11.39 11.75
C ASP A 47 2.08 -10.94 10.47
N ILE A 48 1.34 -10.40 9.50
CA ILE A 48 1.88 -9.85 8.25
C ILE A 48 2.85 -8.69 8.50
N GLU A 49 2.55 -7.78 9.45
CA GLU A 49 3.43 -6.68 9.83
C GLU A 49 4.78 -7.22 10.32
N ARG A 50 4.74 -8.22 11.20
CA ARG A 50 5.96 -8.84 11.78
C ARG A 50 6.76 -9.63 10.77
N GLU A 51 6.10 -10.39 9.89
CA GLU A 51 6.74 -11.18 8.85
C GLU A 51 7.43 -10.29 7.79
N ARG A 52 6.78 -9.19 7.40
CA ARG A 52 7.30 -8.26 6.40
C ARG A 52 8.20 -7.15 6.97
N GLY A 53 8.25 -7.01 8.30
CA GLY A 53 9.02 -5.97 8.98
C GLY A 53 8.51 -4.54 8.71
N ILE A 54 7.21 -4.38 8.40
CA ILE A 54 6.57 -3.11 8.08
C ILE A 54 5.38 -2.85 9.00
N THR A 55 5.22 -1.62 9.44
CA THR A 55 3.98 -1.18 10.10
C THR A 55 2.95 -0.86 9.02
N ILE A 56 1.80 -1.51 9.09
CA ILE A 56 0.66 -1.32 8.18
C ILE A 56 -0.39 -0.46 8.86
N LYS A 57 -0.73 -0.81 10.09
CA LYS A 57 -1.78 -0.13 10.86
C LYS A 57 -1.20 0.87 11.83
N LEU A 58 -1.80 2.03 11.88
CA LEU A 58 -1.48 3.07 12.85
C LEU A 58 -1.83 2.60 14.26
N ASN A 59 -0.91 2.83 15.20
CA ASN A 59 -1.14 2.56 16.62
C ASN A 59 -0.78 3.77 17.45
N ALA A 60 -1.64 4.12 18.42
CA ALA A 60 -1.38 5.19 19.37
C ALA A 60 -1.19 4.62 20.77
N VAL A 61 -0.14 5.04 21.46
CA VAL A 61 0.16 4.54 22.81
C VAL A 61 0.53 5.68 23.74
N ARG A 62 -0.15 5.73 24.89
CA ARG A 62 0.16 6.66 25.97
C ARG A 62 1.19 6.07 26.92
N MET A 63 2.30 6.77 27.12
CA MET A 63 3.36 6.44 28.06
C MET A 63 3.43 7.51 29.17
N ARG A 64 3.96 7.13 30.33
CA ARG A 64 4.32 8.06 31.40
C ARG A 64 5.83 8.02 31.59
N TYR A 65 6.44 9.17 31.63
CA TYR A 65 7.89 9.30 31.78
C TYR A 65 8.23 10.34 32.84
N LYS A 66 9.05 9.94 33.81
CA LYS A 66 9.62 10.87 34.78
C LYS A 66 10.97 11.35 34.28
N ALA A 67 11.02 12.60 33.80
CA ALA A 67 12.20 13.18 33.23
C ALA A 67 13.25 13.59 34.28
N GLN A 68 14.45 13.91 33.83
CA GLN A 68 15.55 14.35 34.69
C GLN A 68 15.26 15.68 35.42
N ASP A 69 14.34 16.50 34.89
CA ASP A 69 13.86 17.71 35.56
C ASP A 69 12.95 17.42 36.79
N GLY A 70 12.70 16.13 37.07
CA GLY A 70 11.88 15.65 38.16
C GLY A 70 10.37 15.68 37.93
N ARG A 71 9.89 16.19 36.76
CA ARG A 71 8.48 16.23 36.39
C ARG A 71 8.06 14.92 35.73
N GLU A 72 6.77 14.64 35.83
CA GLU A 72 6.12 13.55 35.11
C GLU A 72 5.49 14.08 33.82
N TYR A 73 5.83 13.44 32.69
CA TYR A 73 5.32 13.76 31.37
C TYR A 73 4.43 12.66 30.85
N GLN A 74 3.40 13.03 30.11
CA GLN A 74 2.58 12.15 29.29
C GLN A 74 3.12 12.20 27.86
N LEU A 75 3.64 11.08 27.40
CA LEU A 75 4.18 10.92 26.06
C LEU A 75 3.18 10.10 25.25
N ASN A 76 2.63 10.68 24.20
CA ASN A 76 1.74 9.98 23.28
C ASN A 76 2.52 9.68 22.00
N LEU A 77 2.87 8.41 21.80
CA LEU A 77 3.46 7.93 20.56
C LEU A 77 2.34 7.58 19.59
N ILE A 78 2.41 8.14 18.39
CA ILE A 78 1.58 7.75 17.26
C ILE A 78 2.49 7.04 16.27
N ASP A 79 2.40 5.70 16.22
CA ASP A 79 3.24 4.89 15.34
C ASP A 79 2.69 4.92 13.91
N THR A 80 3.53 5.32 12.95
CA THR A 80 3.13 5.60 11.57
C THR A 80 3.67 4.54 10.62
N PRO A 81 2.93 4.15 9.55
CA PRO A 81 3.52 3.37 8.47
C PRO A 81 4.74 4.07 7.87
N GLY A 82 5.68 3.29 7.32
CA GLY A 82 6.90 3.83 6.70
C GLY A 82 6.90 3.81 5.17
N HIS A 83 5.94 3.13 4.54
CA HIS A 83 5.94 2.87 3.10
C HIS A 83 5.16 3.94 2.32
N VAL A 84 5.62 4.21 1.07
CA VAL A 84 5.01 5.22 0.18
C VAL A 84 3.51 5.01 -0.08
N ASP A 85 3.05 3.77 -0.19
CA ASP A 85 1.63 3.45 -0.40
C ASP A 85 0.74 3.99 0.74
N PHE A 86 1.30 4.18 1.94
CA PHE A 86 0.61 4.66 3.13
C PHE A 86 0.88 6.14 3.46
N THR A 87 1.35 6.92 2.48
CA THR A 87 1.66 8.36 2.67
C THR A 87 0.49 9.14 3.26
N TYR A 88 -0.73 8.73 2.93
CA TYR A 88 -1.93 9.37 3.44
C TYR A 88 -2.15 9.11 4.95
N GLU A 89 -1.95 7.87 5.41
CA GLU A 89 -1.98 7.52 6.83
C GLU A 89 -0.88 8.26 7.60
N VAL A 90 0.31 8.36 7.00
CA VAL A 90 1.43 9.13 7.55
C VAL A 90 1.02 10.59 7.75
N SER A 91 0.51 11.26 6.73
CA SER A 91 0.15 12.68 6.83
C SER A 91 -0.89 12.98 7.93
N ARG A 92 -1.84 12.07 8.15
CA ARG A 92 -2.83 12.19 9.23
C ARG A 92 -2.23 12.03 10.61
N SER A 93 -1.34 11.06 10.75
CA SER A 93 -0.61 10.84 12.00
C SER A 93 0.22 12.04 12.37
N LEU A 94 0.90 12.64 11.37
CA LEU A 94 1.67 13.86 11.55
C LEU A 94 0.81 15.03 12.04
N ALA A 95 -0.40 15.19 11.50
CA ALA A 95 -1.35 16.24 11.92
C ALA A 95 -1.80 16.11 13.40
N ALA A 96 -1.65 14.94 14.00
CA ALA A 96 -1.97 14.70 15.40
C ALA A 96 -0.76 14.88 16.34
N CYS A 97 0.41 15.25 15.83
CA CYS A 97 1.67 15.37 16.56
C CYS A 97 2.19 16.81 16.59
N GLU A 98 3.07 17.10 17.55
CA GLU A 98 3.90 18.31 17.62
C GLU A 98 5.38 18.02 17.30
N GLY A 99 5.81 16.76 17.34
CA GLY A 99 7.17 16.38 17.03
C GLY A 99 7.28 15.06 16.28
N ALA A 100 8.41 14.86 15.61
CA ALA A 100 8.73 13.63 14.90
C ALA A 100 10.15 13.17 15.21
N ILE A 101 10.33 11.91 15.54
CA ILE A 101 11.64 11.28 15.66
C ILE A 101 12.02 10.77 14.27
N LEU A 102 13.06 11.34 13.68
CA LEU A 102 13.62 10.88 12.41
C LEU A 102 14.69 9.81 12.68
N VAL A 103 14.36 8.55 12.37
CA VAL A 103 15.27 7.41 12.58
C VAL A 103 16.03 7.09 11.31
N VAL A 104 17.35 7.14 11.38
CA VAL A 104 18.26 6.77 10.29
C VAL A 104 19.15 5.62 10.74
N ASP A 105 19.32 4.61 9.89
CA ASP A 105 20.23 3.49 10.14
C ASP A 105 21.69 3.94 9.93
N ALA A 106 22.55 3.74 10.94
CA ALA A 106 23.96 4.12 10.89
C ALA A 106 24.79 3.36 9.84
N SER A 107 24.30 2.25 9.33
CA SER A 107 24.94 1.48 8.26
C SER A 107 24.46 1.90 6.87
N GLN A 108 23.16 2.25 6.73
CA GLN A 108 22.53 2.55 5.45
C GLN A 108 22.48 4.04 5.13
N GLY A 109 22.36 4.92 6.15
CA GLY A 109 22.19 6.36 6.01
C GLY A 109 20.79 6.78 5.53
N VAL A 110 20.66 8.00 5.04
CA VAL A 110 19.39 8.57 4.58
C VAL A 110 18.90 7.86 3.31
N GLN A 111 17.62 7.49 3.24
CA GLN A 111 16.97 6.79 2.12
C GLN A 111 15.85 7.65 1.52
N ALA A 112 15.35 7.30 0.32
CA ALA A 112 14.33 8.09 -0.37
C ALA A 112 13.04 8.29 0.47
N GLN A 113 12.52 7.24 1.09
CA GLN A 113 11.36 7.33 1.97
C GLN A 113 11.63 8.16 3.24
N THR A 114 12.89 8.17 3.72
CA THR A 114 13.27 9.04 4.83
C THR A 114 13.09 10.51 4.46
N LEU A 115 13.50 10.88 3.25
CA LEU A 115 13.36 12.26 2.74
C LEU A 115 11.89 12.64 2.58
N SER A 116 11.08 11.80 1.94
CA SER A 116 9.67 12.10 1.70
C SER A 116 8.89 12.25 2.99
N ASN A 117 9.07 11.33 3.93
CA ASN A 117 8.42 11.41 5.22
C ASN A 117 8.92 12.60 6.07
N LEU A 118 10.20 12.94 5.95
CA LEU A 118 10.77 14.15 6.58
C LEU A 118 10.10 15.41 6.03
N PHE A 119 9.98 15.54 4.71
CA PHE A 119 9.31 16.70 4.11
C PHE A 119 7.86 16.83 4.55
N LEU A 120 7.12 15.73 4.61
CA LEU A 120 5.76 15.74 5.16
C LEU A 120 5.71 16.21 6.62
N ALA A 121 6.67 15.76 7.45
CA ALA A 121 6.76 16.21 8.84
C ALA A 121 7.10 17.70 8.95
N MET A 122 7.99 18.21 8.09
CA MET A 122 8.33 19.63 8.02
C MET A 122 7.14 20.49 7.53
N GLU A 123 6.42 20.04 6.52
CA GLU A 123 5.19 20.71 6.03
C GLU A 123 4.10 20.75 7.09
N ALA A 124 4.01 19.71 7.93
CA ALA A 124 3.13 19.69 9.10
C ALA A 124 3.60 20.57 10.25
N GLY A 125 4.78 21.20 10.14
CA GLY A 125 5.35 22.10 11.15
C GLY A 125 5.86 21.40 12.40
N LEU A 126 6.22 20.11 12.31
CA LEU A 126 6.70 19.32 13.44
C LEU A 126 8.16 19.63 13.80
N GLU A 127 8.45 19.60 15.10
CA GLU A 127 9.82 19.60 15.60
C GLU A 127 10.50 18.27 15.30
N ILE A 128 11.64 18.29 14.60
CA ILE A 128 12.34 17.08 14.16
C ILE A 128 13.46 16.72 15.13
N ILE A 129 13.43 15.51 15.68
CA ILE A 129 14.49 14.95 16.52
C ILE A 129 15.23 13.88 15.73
N PRO A 130 16.43 14.17 15.20
CA PRO A 130 17.19 13.17 14.46
C PRO A 130 17.85 12.15 15.40
N VAL A 131 17.65 10.86 15.07
CA VAL A 131 18.21 9.72 15.80
C VAL A 131 18.94 8.80 14.82
N LEU A 132 20.22 8.63 15.02
CA LEU A 132 21.05 7.68 14.30
C LEU A 132 21.05 6.35 15.05
N ASN A 133 20.33 5.38 14.50
CA ASN A 133 20.07 4.07 15.11
C ASN A 133 21.05 3.00 14.60
N LYS A 134 21.11 1.87 15.31
CA LYS A 134 21.95 0.71 14.98
C LYS A 134 23.45 0.98 15.01
N ILE A 135 23.90 1.88 15.87
CA ILE A 135 25.32 2.20 16.03
C ILE A 135 26.17 1.03 16.55
N ASP A 136 25.52 -0.04 17.02
CA ASP A 136 26.14 -1.27 17.47
C ASP A 136 26.54 -2.23 16.35
N LEU A 137 26.11 -1.98 15.11
CA LEU A 137 26.45 -2.83 13.97
C LEU A 137 27.91 -2.66 13.54
N PRO A 138 28.60 -3.76 13.14
CA PRO A 138 30.01 -3.67 12.69
C PRO A 138 30.22 -2.80 11.44
N GLY A 139 29.15 -2.63 10.62
CA GLY A 139 29.17 -1.77 9.42
C GLY A 139 28.62 -0.37 9.64
N ALA A 140 28.40 0.04 10.90
CA ALA A 140 27.92 1.38 11.19
C ALA A 140 29.01 2.42 10.94
N GLU A 141 28.63 3.54 10.32
CA GLU A 141 29.50 4.71 10.06
C GLU A 141 28.90 5.97 10.75
N PRO A 142 28.84 6.02 12.10
CA PRO A 142 28.05 7.04 12.81
C PRO A 142 28.47 8.48 12.48
N GLU A 143 29.75 8.77 12.38
CA GLU A 143 30.23 10.13 12.09
C GLU A 143 29.79 10.59 10.70
N ARG A 144 30.02 9.75 9.70
CA ARG A 144 29.62 10.05 8.32
C ARG A 144 28.12 10.24 8.16
N ARG A 145 27.33 9.33 8.77
CA ARG A 145 25.86 9.39 8.69
C ARG A 145 25.28 10.55 9.48
N ARG A 146 25.95 10.95 10.55
CA ARG A 146 25.61 12.16 11.28
C ARG A 146 25.77 13.39 10.38
N ASP A 147 26.89 13.49 9.64
CA ASP A 147 27.13 14.59 8.73
C ASP A 147 26.06 14.66 7.61
N GLU A 148 25.63 13.50 7.05
CA GLU A 148 24.50 13.45 6.09
C GLU A 148 23.21 14.07 6.69
N ILE A 149 22.90 13.76 7.96
CA ILE A 149 21.71 14.29 8.64
C ILE A 149 21.85 15.79 8.92
N VAL A 150 23.05 16.22 9.33
CA VAL A 150 23.37 17.63 9.60
C VAL A 150 23.20 18.46 8.32
N ASP A 151 23.76 17.98 7.20
CA ASP A 151 23.64 18.65 5.91
C ASP A 151 22.18 18.71 5.43
N LEU A 152 21.41 17.66 5.68
CA LEU A 152 20.01 17.58 5.28
C LEU A 152 19.11 18.53 6.09
N LEU A 153 19.29 18.58 7.40
CA LEU A 153 18.41 19.33 8.32
C LEU A 153 18.93 20.74 8.65
N GLY A 154 20.21 21.02 8.38
CA GLY A 154 20.84 22.26 8.80
C GLY A 154 20.95 22.43 10.32
N VAL A 155 21.09 21.32 11.06
CA VAL A 155 21.12 21.30 12.53
C VAL A 155 22.54 21.16 13.07
N ASP A 156 22.73 21.44 14.36
CA ASP A 156 23.99 21.22 15.05
C ASP A 156 24.31 19.71 15.10
N PRO A 157 25.55 19.27 14.81
CA PRO A 157 25.98 17.87 14.92
C PRO A 157 25.68 17.23 16.27
N ASP A 158 25.77 17.99 17.37
CA ASP A 158 25.48 17.51 18.72
C ASP A 158 23.97 17.30 18.97
N SER A 159 23.12 17.79 18.08
CA SER A 159 21.67 17.57 18.16
C SER A 159 21.24 16.20 17.62
N VAL A 160 22.10 15.51 16.85
CA VAL A 160 21.85 14.17 16.33
C VAL A 160 22.15 13.14 17.41
N LEU A 161 21.11 12.45 17.85
CA LEU A 161 21.21 11.45 18.93
C LEU A 161 21.73 10.13 18.39
N LEU A 162 22.65 9.52 19.11
CA LEU A 162 23.20 8.21 18.80
C LEU A 162 22.48 7.14 19.62
N ALA A 163 21.92 6.12 18.99
CA ALA A 163 21.16 5.08 19.66
C ALA A 163 21.37 3.70 19.05
N SER A 164 21.13 2.69 19.86
CA SER A 164 20.88 1.32 19.42
C SER A 164 19.60 0.82 20.08
N ALA A 165 18.52 0.79 19.33
CA ALA A 165 17.25 0.26 19.83
C ALA A 165 17.37 -1.20 20.28
N LYS A 166 18.20 -2.00 19.62
CA LYS A 166 18.43 -3.40 19.97
C LYS A 166 19.12 -3.58 21.32
N SER A 167 20.17 -2.82 21.59
CA SER A 167 20.93 -2.92 22.85
C SER A 167 20.37 -2.03 23.97
N GLY A 168 19.52 -1.05 23.66
CA GLY A 168 18.99 -0.04 24.59
C GLY A 168 19.92 1.16 24.81
N LEU A 169 21.03 1.24 24.08
CA LEU A 169 21.98 2.35 24.19
C LEU A 169 21.35 3.66 23.67
N GLY A 170 21.49 4.75 24.42
CA GLY A 170 21.05 6.08 24.02
C GLY A 170 19.53 6.34 24.14
N ILE A 171 18.73 5.39 24.56
CA ILE A 171 17.25 5.51 24.61
C ILE A 171 16.78 6.56 25.62
N GLU A 172 17.41 6.66 26.79
CA GLU A 172 17.09 7.71 27.77
C GLU A 172 17.35 9.11 27.18
N GLY A 173 18.43 9.28 26.40
CA GLY A 173 18.72 10.53 25.70
C GLY A 173 17.63 10.89 24.68
N VAL A 174 17.05 9.92 24.00
CA VAL A 174 15.92 10.13 23.10
C VAL A 174 14.66 10.59 23.88
N LEU A 175 14.35 9.97 25.03
CA LEU A 175 13.23 10.38 25.88
C LEU A 175 13.39 11.79 26.43
N GLU A 176 14.59 12.15 26.90
CA GLU A 176 14.89 13.52 27.36
C GLU A 176 14.79 14.54 26.22
N ALA A 177 15.23 14.19 25.02
CA ALA A 177 15.09 15.07 23.85
C ALA A 177 13.63 15.27 23.46
N ILE A 178 12.78 14.25 23.54
CA ILE A 178 11.33 14.39 23.33
C ILE A 178 10.75 15.41 24.32
N VAL A 179 11.07 15.27 25.61
CA VAL A 179 10.58 16.18 26.64
C VAL A 179 11.07 17.61 26.41
N ALA A 180 12.34 17.79 26.05
CA ALA A 180 12.97 19.09 25.93
C ALA A 180 12.62 19.83 24.63
N LYS A 181 12.55 19.11 23.50
CA LYS A 181 12.42 19.71 22.16
C LYS A 181 10.99 19.74 21.63
N VAL A 182 10.21 18.67 21.82
CA VAL A 182 8.82 18.64 21.33
C VAL A 182 8.01 19.67 22.09
N PRO A 183 7.35 20.64 21.43
CA PRO A 183 6.53 21.62 22.13
C PRO A 183 5.29 20.95 22.73
N PRO A 184 4.74 21.51 23.83
CA PRO A 184 3.47 21.06 24.35
C PRO A 184 2.34 21.38 23.36
N PRO A 185 1.28 20.56 23.30
CA PRO A 185 0.10 20.88 22.50
C PRO A 185 -0.57 22.16 22.98
N GLN A 186 -1.23 22.86 22.07
CA GLN A 186 -2.04 24.03 22.39
C GLN A 186 -3.52 23.66 22.40
N GLY A 187 -4.33 24.42 23.10
CA GLY A 187 -5.78 24.27 23.13
C GLY A 187 -6.44 24.93 24.35
N ASP A 188 -7.69 25.30 24.22
CA ASP A 188 -8.48 25.93 25.28
C ASP A 188 -9.55 24.95 25.81
N PRO A 189 -9.46 24.49 27.07
CA PRO A 189 -10.47 23.62 27.67
C PRO A 189 -11.86 24.27 27.84
N ALA A 190 -11.96 25.59 27.76
CA ALA A 190 -13.23 26.30 27.85
C ALA A 190 -13.90 26.55 26.49
N ALA A 191 -13.19 26.34 25.40
CA ALA A 191 -13.72 26.45 24.04
C ALA A 191 -14.70 25.30 23.71
N PRO A 192 -15.54 25.44 22.66
CA PRO A 192 -16.32 24.34 22.13
C PRO A 192 -15.41 23.16 21.72
N ALA A 193 -15.86 21.94 22.03
CA ALA A 193 -15.02 20.76 21.78
C ALA A 193 -14.76 20.52 20.29
N ARG A 194 -13.47 20.35 19.94
CA ARG A 194 -12.99 19.93 18.63
C ARG A 194 -11.94 18.85 18.82
N ALA A 195 -12.09 17.72 18.10
CA ALA A 195 -11.08 16.70 18.08
C ALA A 195 -10.84 16.20 16.66
N LEU A 196 -9.58 15.97 16.32
CA LEU A 196 -9.15 15.40 15.03
C LEU A 196 -9.23 13.88 15.09
N ILE A 197 -9.89 13.25 14.13
CA ILE A 197 -9.84 11.81 13.92
C ILE A 197 -8.60 11.52 13.06
N PHE A 198 -7.62 10.81 13.59
CA PHE A 198 -6.44 10.43 12.83
C PHE A 198 -6.45 8.95 12.39
N ASP A 199 -7.25 8.10 13.06
CA ASP A 199 -7.50 6.71 12.68
C ASP A 199 -8.89 6.26 13.14
N SER A 200 -9.40 5.14 12.61
CA SER A 200 -10.63 4.53 13.06
C SER A 200 -10.60 3.02 12.81
N TYR A 201 -11.08 2.23 13.76
CA TYR A 201 -11.23 0.80 13.58
C TYR A 201 -12.63 0.33 13.98
N TYR A 202 -13.03 -0.82 13.46
CA TYR A 202 -14.31 -1.41 13.79
C TYR A 202 -14.16 -2.51 14.84
N ASP A 203 -14.91 -2.38 15.90
CA ASP A 203 -15.06 -3.42 16.93
C ASP A 203 -16.48 -3.99 16.82
N LYS A 204 -16.60 -5.31 16.72
CA LYS A 204 -17.88 -5.99 16.52
C LYS A 204 -18.88 -5.82 17.66
N TYR A 205 -18.44 -5.38 18.82
CA TYR A 205 -19.30 -5.19 20.00
C TYR A 205 -19.73 -3.73 20.19
N VAL A 206 -18.84 -2.78 19.92
CA VAL A 206 -19.10 -1.35 20.19
C VAL A 206 -19.19 -0.51 18.92
N GLY A 207 -18.98 -1.09 17.74
CA GLY A 207 -19.04 -0.39 16.46
C GLY A 207 -17.72 0.28 16.08
N ALA A 208 -17.78 1.36 15.31
CA ALA A 208 -16.61 2.12 14.93
C ALA A 208 -16.04 2.91 16.13
N VAL A 209 -14.74 2.80 16.33
CA VAL A 209 -13.99 3.44 17.41
C VAL A 209 -12.96 4.38 16.79
N PRO A 210 -13.23 5.68 16.66
CA PRO A 210 -12.26 6.66 16.21
C PRO A 210 -11.16 6.87 17.24
N SER A 211 -9.93 6.87 16.78
CA SER A 211 -8.75 7.35 17.49
C SER A 211 -8.62 8.85 17.26
N ILE A 212 -8.56 9.62 18.32
CA ILE A 212 -8.68 11.06 18.26
C ILE A 212 -7.57 11.79 19.00
N ARG A 213 -7.29 13.01 18.55
CA ARG A 213 -6.60 14.03 19.33
C ARG A 213 -7.56 15.17 19.63
N VAL A 214 -7.76 15.47 20.91
CA VAL A 214 -8.54 16.64 21.34
C VAL A 214 -7.72 17.91 21.11
N VAL A 215 -8.27 18.85 20.36
CA VAL A 215 -7.63 20.14 20.08
C VAL A 215 -8.15 21.19 21.05
N ASP A 216 -9.45 21.37 21.14
CA ASP A 216 -10.09 22.31 22.05
C ASP A 216 -11.24 21.63 22.81
N GLY A 217 -11.65 22.26 23.91
CA GLY A 217 -12.76 21.79 24.74
C GLY A 217 -12.43 20.46 25.46
N VAL A 218 -13.47 19.82 25.94
CA VAL A 218 -13.38 18.59 26.73
C VAL A 218 -14.42 17.60 26.19
N LEU A 219 -14.00 16.34 25.95
CA LEU A 219 -14.88 15.24 25.59
C LEU A 219 -15.12 14.34 26.80
N LYS A 220 -16.38 14.01 27.09
CA LYS A 220 -16.77 13.15 28.20
C LYS A 220 -17.99 12.28 27.86
N PRO A 221 -18.19 11.17 28.55
CA PRO A 221 -19.39 10.36 28.39
C PRO A 221 -20.68 11.16 28.60
N GLY A 222 -21.70 10.86 27.80
CA GLY A 222 -22.99 11.53 27.81
C GLY A 222 -23.08 12.79 26.94
N MET A 223 -21.96 13.34 26.42
CA MET A 223 -21.99 14.39 25.41
C MET A 223 -22.49 13.87 24.07
N ARG A 224 -23.13 14.71 23.30
CA ARG A 224 -23.52 14.43 21.92
C ARG A 224 -22.47 14.99 20.97
N ILE A 225 -21.94 14.15 20.12
CA ILE A 225 -20.95 14.55 19.13
C ILE A 225 -21.53 14.52 17.73
N ALA A 226 -21.05 15.43 16.88
CA ALA A 226 -21.28 15.47 15.44
C ALA A 226 -19.95 15.37 14.69
N PHE A 227 -20.01 14.98 13.42
CA PHE A 227 -18.84 14.91 12.54
C PHE A 227 -18.91 16.05 11.51
N GLY A 228 -17.76 16.65 11.22
CA GLY A 228 -17.69 17.76 10.26
C GLY A 228 -18.07 17.38 8.83
N SER A 229 -17.90 16.12 8.44
CA SER A 229 -18.18 15.62 7.09
C SER A 229 -19.62 15.13 6.87
N ASN A 230 -20.42 15.00 7.94
CA ASN A 230 -21.79 14.50 7.84
C ASN A 230 -22.65 15.03 8.99
N ASP A 231 -23.98 14.95 8.84
CA ASP A 231 -24.95 15.44 9.84
C ASP A 231 -25.30 14.41 10.94
N SER A 232 -24.52 13.31 11.03
CA SER A 232 -24.80 12.26 12.00
C SER A 232 -24.40 12.69 13.41
N VAL A 233 -25.28 12.47 14.37
CA VAL A 233 -25.06 12.81 15.79
C VAL A 233 -25.12 11.54 16.62
N TYR A 234 -24.14 11.38 17.51
CA TYR A 234 -23.98 10.21 18.37
C TYR A 234 -23.74 10.63 19.83
N PRO A 235 -24.36 9.97 20.81
CA PRO A 235 -23.98 10.13 22.19
C PRO A 235 -22.66 9.40 22.47
N ILE A 236 -21.79 10.01 23.26
CA ILE A 236 -20.56 9.34 23.74
C ILE A 236 -20.94 8.37 24.86
N ASP A 237 -20.64 7.10 24.68
CA ASP A 237 -20.75 6.08 25.72
C ASP A 237 -19.50 6.05 26.61
N GLU A 238 -18.32 6.12 25.99
CA GLU A 238 -17.02 6.02 26.67
C GLU A 238 -15.96 6.85 25.95
N VAL A 239 -15.05 7.44 26.71
CA VAL A 239 -13.79 8.01 26.23
C VAL A 239 -12.63 7.41 27.01
N GLY A 240 -11.46 7.29 26.37
CA GLY A 240 -10.30 6.73 27.02
C GLY A 240 -9.03 6.92 26.23
N TYR A 241 -7.93 6.38 26.73
CA TYR A 241 -6.66 6.35 26.04
C TYR A 241 -6.24 4.92 25.67
N LEU A 242 -5.32 4.82 24.73
CA LEU A 242 -4.78 3.55 24.25
C LEU A 242 -3.40 3.30 24.85
N GLN A 243 -3.18 2.06 25.26
CA GLN A 243 -1.87 1.43 25.47
C GLN A 243 -1.86 0.16 24.62
N LEU A 244 -1.61 -1.02 25.21
CA LEU A 244 -1.89 -2.30 24.52
C LEU A 244 -3.38 -2.68 24.52
N GLY A 245 -4.21 -1.87 25.13
CA GLY A 245 -5.64 -2.02 25.26
C GLY A 245 -6.31 -0.66 25.51
N ARG A 246 -7.62 -0.68 25.66
CA ARG A 246 -8.43 0.50 25.96
C ARG A 246 -8.48 0.74 27.46
N PHE A 247 -8.23 1.98 27.88
CA PHE A 247 -8.31 2.42 29.28
C PHE A 247 -9.28 3.58 29.40
N PRO A 248 -10.50 3.34 29.94
CA PRO A 248 -11.50 4.38 30.11
C PRO A 248 -11.05 5.49 31.05
N VAL A 249 -11.46 6.74 30.76
CA VAL A 249 -11.24 7.89 31.62
C VAL A 249 -12.53 8.72 31.72
N PRO A 250 -12.68 9.53 32.76
CA PRO A 250 -13.87 10.35 32.92
C PRO A 250 -14.00 11.48 31.88
N GLU A 251 -12.88 11.94 31.31
CA GLU A 251 -12.82 12.99 30.31
C GLU A 251 -11.49 12.96 29.54
N LEU A 252 -11.50 13.47 28.30
CA LEU A 252 -10.32 13.81 27.51
C LEU A 252 -10.24 15.33 27.34
N LYS A 253 -9.07 15.91 27.61
CA LYS A 253 -8.75 17.33 27.58
C LYS A 253 -7.97 17.72 26.34
N PRO A 254 -7.85 19.03 26.02
CA PRO A 254 -6.98 19.49 24.93
C PRO A 254 -5.57 18.88 25.00
N GLY A 255 -5.03 18.53 23.84
CA GLY A 255 -3.72 17.88 23.70
C GLY A 255 -3.69 16.38 24.00
N GLU A 256 -4.74 15.82 24.57
CA GLU A 256 -4.78 14.37 24.84
C GLU A 256 -5.14 13.57 23.60
N VAL A 257 -4.42 12.45 23.45
CA VAL A 257 -4.68 11.41 22.43
C VAL A 257 -5.45 10.29 23.10
N GLY A 258 -6.50 9.82 22.44
CA GLY A 258 -7.36 8.77 22.96
C GLY A 258 -8.36 8.24 21.95
N TYR A 259 -9.44 7.64 22.43
CA TYR A 259 -10.51 7.06 21.61
C TYR A 259 -11.89 7.50 22.12
N VAL A 260 -12.89 7.36 21.24
CA VAL A 260 -14.30 7.56 21.57
C VAL A 260 -15.10 6.32 21.19
N ILE A 261 -16.00 5.89 22.08
CA ILE A 261 -17.05 4.90 21.78
C ILE A 261 -18.38 5.62 21.84
N ALA A 262 -19.17 5.53 20.75
CA ALA A 262 -20.45 6.20 20.63
C ALA A 262 -21.48 5.37 19.84
N GLY A 263 -21.35 4.03 19.85
CA GLY A 263 -22.25 3.11 19.17
C GLY A 263 -22.38 3.33 17.65
N ILE A 264 -21.34 3.82 17.01
CA ILE A 264 -21.33 4.17 15.58
C ILE A 264 -21.30 2.91 14.74
N LYS A 265 -22.37 2.68 13.96
CA LYS A 265 -22.54 1.45 13.19
C LYS A 265 -21.81 1.46 11.84
N ARG A 266 -21.54 2.63 11.27
CA ARG A 266 -20.90 2.78 9.96
C ARG A 266 -19.57 3.48 10.13
N VAL A 267 -18.47 2.80 9.77
CA VAL A 267 -17.13 3.40 9.77
C VAL A 267 -17.03 4.57 8.80
N ALA A 268 -17.83 4.57 7.74
CA ALA A 268 -17.93 5.71 6.83
C ALA A 268 -18.32 7.03 7.52
N ASP A 269 -18.90 6.98 8.72
CA ASP A 269 -19.25 8.16 9.52
C ASP A 269 -18.07 8.67 10.38
N THR A 270 -17.00 7.86 10.54
CA THR A 270 -15.79 8.20 11.32
C THR A 270 -14.57 8.28 10.41
N ARG A 271 -14.67 9.11 9.37
CA ARG A 271 -13.58 9.24 8.40
C ARG A 271 -12.33 9.84 9.07
N SER A 272 -11.19 9.22 8.84
CA SER A 272 -9.92 9.79 9.31
C SER A 272 -9.64 11.13 8.61
N GLY A 273 -9.13 12.10 9.36
CA GLY A 273 -8.99 13.50 8.93
C GLY A 273 -10.23 14.36 9.23
N ASP A 274 -11.35 13.75 9.65
CA ASP A 274 -12.55 14.49 10.01
C ASP A 274 -12.47 15.11 11.43
N THR A 275 -13.34 16.05 11.70
CA THR A 275 -13.43 16.75 12.99
C THR A 275 -14.64 16.26 13.77
N ILE A 276 -14.42 15.83 15.01
CA ILE A 276 -15.48 15.64 15.99
C ILE A 276 -15.79 17.00 16.63
N LEU A 277 -17.07 17.33 16.69
CA LEU A 277 -17.63 18.56 17.26
C LEU A 277 -18.60 18.23 18.37
N ASP A 278 -18.75 19.15 19.34
CA ASP A 278 -19.89 19.13 20.26
C ASP A 278 -21.18 19.47 19.49
N ALA A 279 -22.14 18.55 19.43
CA ALA A 279 -23.36 18.73 18.67
C ALA A 279 -24.29 19.81 19.29
N ASP A 280 -24.19 20.04 20.60
CA ASP A 280 -25.02 21.01 21.33
C ASP A 280 -24.37 22.41 21.37
N ASN A 281 -23.05 22.50 21.14
CA ASN A 281 -22.30 23.76 21.06
C ASN A 281 -21.18 23.65 19.98
N PRO A 282 -21.53 23.58 18.68
CA PRO A 282 -20.57 23.32 17.61
C PRO A 282 -19.60 24.49 17.45
N ALA A 283 -18.31 24.16 17.29
CA ALA A 283 -17.29 25.12 16.89
C ALA A 283 -17.54 25.62 15.46
N GLY A 284 -17.19 26.87 15.17
CA GLY A 284 -17.44 27.50 13.88
C GLY A 284 -16.50 27.03 12.74
N GLU A 285 -15.38 26.41 13.09
CA GLU A 285 -14.34 25.98 12.11
C GLU A 285 -13.96 24.52 12.30
N LEU A 286 -13.88 23.80 11.19
CA LEU A 286 -13.35 22.43 11.14
C LEU A 286 -11.82 22.46 11.20
N LEU A 287 -11.24 21.37 11.72
CA LEU A 287 -9.79 21.19 11.71
C LEU A 287 -9.32 20.86 10.30
N PRO A 288 -8.15 21.38 9.87
CA PRO A 288 -7.58 21.01 8.58
C PRO A 288 -7.12 19.54 8.60
N GLY A 289 -7.19 18.87 7.46
CA GLY A 289 -6.63 17.51 7.30
C GLY A 289 -7.54 16.50 6.63
N TYR A 290 -8.81 16.84 6.34
CA TYR A 290 -9.64 15.94 5.57
C TYR A 290 -9.28 16.01 4.07
N GLN A 291 -8.78 14.91 3.53
CA GLN A 291 -8.63 14.69 2.09
C GLN A 291 -9.22 13.33 1.74
N GLU A 292 -9.94 13.27 0.63
CA GLU A 292 -10.45 12.01 0.12
C GLU A 292 -9.32 11.23 -0.56
N VAL A 293 -9.07 10.02 -0.07
CA VAL A 293 -8.06 9.14 -0.68
C VAL A 293 -8.64 8.54 -1.94
N LYS A 294 -7.92 8.71 -3.04
CA LYS A 294 -8.28 8.10 -4.32
C LYS A 294 -7.38 6.90 -4.60
N PRO A 295 -7.93 5.73 -4.86
CA PRO A 295 -7.13 4.57 -5.24
C PRO A 295 -6.41 4.85 -6.57
N MET A 296 -5.19 4.32 -6.67
CA MET A 296 -4.34 4.49 -7.87
C MET A 296 -4.15 3.19 -8.65
N VAL A 297 -4.29 2.06 -7.98
CA VAL A 297 -4.12 0.72 -8.55
C VAL A 297 -5.43 -0.04 -8.43
N PHE A 298 -5.84 -0.72 -9.49
CA PHE A 298 -7.09 -1.47 -9.57
C PHE A 298 -6.82 -2.89 -10.01
N ALA A 299 -7.44 -3.87 -9.34
CA ALA A 299 -7.42 -5.26 -9.75
C ALA A 299 -8.77 -5.93 -9.46
N GLY A 300 -9.10 -6.93 -10.26
CA GLY A 300 -10.22 -7.82 -9.96
C GLY A 300 -9.79 -8.90 -8.98
N ILE A 301 -10.57 -9.16 -7.95
CA ILE A 301 -10.39 -10.27 -7.00
C ILE A 301 -11.56 -11.22 -7.16
N TYR A 302 -11.26 -12.49 -7.43
CA TYR A 302 -12.24 -13.54 -7.69
C TYR A 302 -11.95 -14.73 -6.78
N PRO A 303 -12.97 -15.35 -6.20
CA PRO A 303 -12.77 -16.61 -5.48
C PRO A 303 -12.48 -17.74 -6.49
N THR A 304 -11.61 -18.66 -6.11
CA THR A 304 -11.33 -19.87 -6.92
C THR A 304 -12.57 -20.75 -7.04
N ASP A 305 -13.34 -20.85 -5.96
CA ASP A 305 -14.65 -21.50 -5.94
C ASP A 305 -15.75 -20.44 -5.99
N THR A 306 -16.59 -20.52 -7.02
CA THR A 306 -17.71 -19.58 -7.21
C THR A 306 -18.72 -19.59 -6.08
N GLU A 307 -18.81 -20.65 -5.27
CA GLU A 307 -19.68 -20.73 -4.10
C GLU A 307 -19.21 -19.79 -2.98
N GLN A 308 -17.91 -19.42 -2.94
CA GLN A 308 -17.33 -18.49 -1.96
C GLN A 308 -17.53 -16.99 -2.30
N TYR A 309 -18.32 -16.65 -3.32
CA TYR A 309 -18.55 -15.24 -3.69
C TYR A 309 -19.15 -14.41 -2.54
N GLU A 310 -20.12 -14.96 -1.82
CA GLU A 310 -20.76 -14.30 -0.68
C GLU A 310 -19.77 -14.14 0.49
N ASP A 311 -18.93 -15.14 0.74
CA ASP A 311 -17.89 -15.08 1.76
C ASP A 311 -16.85 -14.00 1.43
N LEU A 312 -16.44 -13.88 0.16
CA LEU A 312 -15.54 -12.82 -0.30
C LEU A 312 -16.18 -11.44 -0.13
N ARG A 313 -17.47 -11.28 -0.47
CA ARG A 313 -18.19 -10.02 -0.24
C ARG A 313 -18.18 -9.61 1.22
N ASP A 314 -18.48 -10.54 2.10
CA ASP A 314 -18.54 -10.29 3.55
C ASP A 314 -17.14 -10.01 4.13
N ALA A 315 -16.10 -10.67 3.61
CA ALA A 315 -14.71 -10.43 3.98
C ALA A 315 -14.26 -9.03 3.56
N LEU A 316 -14.51 -8.64 2.31
CA LEU A 316 -14.22 -7.28 1.81
C LEU A 316 -14.95 -6.20 2.60
N ALA A 317 -16.22 -6.43 2.94
CA ALA A 317 -17.00 -5.52 3.79
C ALA A 317 -16.36 -5.34 5.18
N LYS A 318 -15.89 -6.42 5.80
CA LYS A 318 -15.19 -6.38 7.10
C LYS A 318 -13.84 -5.67 6.99
N LEU A 319 -13.05 -5.94 5.93
CA LEU A 319 -11.79 -5.25 5.73
C LEU A 319 -11.97 -3.76 5.52
N LYS A 320 -12.96 -3.35 4.72
CA LYS A 320 -13.29 -1.94 4.49
C LYS A 320 -13.67 -1.18 5.77
N LEU A 321 -14.19 -1.88 6.78
CA LEU A 321 -14.47 -1.28 8.08
C LEU A 321 -13.20 -0.82 8.81
N ASN A 322 -12.06 -1.46 8.53
CA ASN A 322 -10.77 -1.15 9.14
C ASN A 322 -9.80 -0.45 8.19
N ASP A 323 -10.17 -0.32 6.92
CA ASP A 323 -9.37 0.28 5.87
C ASP A 323 -10.25 1.17 4.99
N ALA A 324 -10.26 2.45 5.30
CA ALA A 324 -11.08 3.43 4.59
C ALA A 324 -10.62 3.67 3.15
N SER A 325 -9.38 3.30 2.81
CA SER A 325 -8.80 3.47 1.48
C SER A 325 -9.21 2.36 0.50
N LEU A 326 -9.63 1.20 1.00
CA LEU A 326 -10.13 0.10 0.18
C LEU A 326 -11.47 0.47 -0.47
N VAL A 327 -11.50 0.46 -1.79
CA VAL A 327 -12.72 0.63 -2.58
C VAL A 327 -12.98 -0.66 -3.33
N TYR A 328 -14.22 -1.14 -3.35
CA TYR A 328 -14.59 -2.31 -4.13
C TYR A 328 -16.01 -2.21 -4.66
N GLU A 329 -16.23 -2.80 -5.82
CA GLU A 329 -17.53 -2.92 -6.48
C GLU A 329 -17.66 -4.30 -7.14
N PRO A 330 -18.89 -4.84 -7.27
CA PRO A 330 -19.11 -6.12 -7.95
C PRO A 330 -18.61 -6.07 -9.40
N GLU A 331 -17.91 -7.11 -9.82
CA GLU A 331 -17.45 -7.30 -11.19
C GLU A 331 -17.75 -8.72 -11.66
N THR A 332 -17.99 -8.87 -12.96
CA THR A 332 -18.19 -10.18 -13.58
C THR A 332 -17.16 -10.36 -14.68
N SER A 333 -16.42 -11.45 -14.60
CA SER A 333 -15.50 -11.90 -15.64
C SER A 333 -16.11 -13.09 -16.40
N LEU A 334 -15.95 -13.11 -17.71
CA LEU A 334 -16.39 -14.25 -18.54
C LEU A 334 -15.57 -15.50 -18.23
N ALA A 335 -14.32 -15.35 -17.82
CA ALA A 335 -13.41 -16.45 -17.51
C ALA A 335 -13.47 -16.90 -16.04
N LEU A 336 -13.66 -15.95 -15.09
CA LEU A 336 -13.52 -16.20 -13.66
C LEU A 336 -14.87 -16.16 -12.91
N GLY A 337 -15.96 -15.76 -13.57
CA GLY A 337 -17.28 -15.65 -12.96
C GLY A 337 -17.47 -14.37 -12.16
N PHE A 338 -18.11 -14.46 -11.00
CA PHE A 338 -18.42 -13.32 -10.15
C PHE A 338 -17.27 -13.03 -9.19
N GLY A 339 -16.93 -11.74 -9.04
CA GLY A 339 -15.89 -11.25 -8.17
C GLY A 339 -16.08 -9.78 -7.85
N PHE A 340 -15.00 -9.13 -7.45
CA PHE A 340 -15.00 -7.70 -7.11
C PHE A 340 -13.83 -7.00 -7.78
N ARG A 341 -14.11 -5.84 -8.36
CA ARG A 341 -13.09 -4.87 -8.70
C ARG A 341 -12.72 -4.10 -7.46
N CYS A 342 -11.45 -4.15 -7.10
CA CYS A 342 -10.90 -3.48 -5.94
C CYS A 342 -9.94 -2.36 -6.36
N GLY A 343 -10.01 -1.25 -5.65
CA GLY A 343 -9.08 -0.13 -5.79
C GLY A 343 -8.18 -0.03 -4.55
N PHE A 344 -6.88 0.18 -4.79
CA PHE A 344 -5.82 0.17 -3.78
C PHE A 344 -4.96 1.42 -3.90
N LEU A 345 -4.27 1.78 -2.82
CA LEU A 345 -3.32 2.90 -2.79
C LEU A 345 -2.07 2.62 -3.64
N GLY A 346 -1.61 1.37 -3.63
CA GLY A 346 -0.46 0.88 -4.37
C GLY A 346 -0.39 -0.64 -4.37
N LEU A 347 0.73 -1.20 -4.84
CA LEU A 347 0.92 -2.65 -4.91
C LEU A 347 1.01 -3.31 -3.54
N LEU A 348 1.79 -2.73 -2.64
CA LEU A 348 1.94 -3.28 -1.30
C LEU A 348 0.59 -3.33 -0.57
N HIS A 349 -0.24 -2.30 -0.74
CA HIS A 349 -1.60 -2.29 -0.21
C HIS A 349 -2.44 -3.43 -0.81
N MET A 350 -2.37 -3.65 -2.13
CA MET A 350 -3.06 -4.75 -2.80
C MET A 350 -2.64 -6.12 -2.25
N GLU A 351 -1.33 -6.35 -2.13
CA GLU A 351 -0.79 -7.61 -1.60
C GLU A 351 -1.23 -7.87 -0.16
N ILE A 352 -1.22 -6.83 0.68
CA ILE A 352 -1.68 -6.93 2.07
C ILE A 352 -3.15 -7.28 2.15
N ILE A 353 -4.02 -6.63 1.35
CA ILE A 353 -5.45 -6.93 1.32
C ILE A 353 -5.68 -8.36 0.84
N GLN A 354 -5.01 -8.80 -0.21
CA GLN A 354 -5.10 -10.18 -0.71
C GLN A 354 -4.68 -11.19 0.38
N GLU A 355 -3.52 -11.00 0.98
CA GLU A 355 -2.99 -11.89 2.02
C GLU A 355 -3.88 -11.93 3.26
N ARG A 356 -4.50 -10.81 3.63
CA ARG A 356 -5.49 -10.76 4.71
C ARG A 356 -6.77 -11.53 4.38
N LEU A 357 -7.28 -11.39 3.15
CA LEU A 357 -8.44 -12.16 2.69
C LEU A 357 -8.16 -13.66 2.74
N GLU A 358 -6.97 -14.08 2.31
CA GLU A 358 -6.56 -15.48 2.31
C GLU A 358 -6.37 -16.02 3.75
N ARG A 359 -5.65 -15.30 4.62
CA ARG A 359 -5.31 -15.78 5.98
C ARG A 359 -6.40 -15.57 7.02
N GLU A 360 -7.08 -14.41 7.02
CA GLU A 360 -8.08 -14.08 8.04
C GLU A 360 -9.47 -14.67 7.72
N HIS A 361 -9.73 -14.96 6.42
CA HIS A 361 -11.04 -15.40 5.95
C HIS A 361 -11.02 -16.76 5.24
N ASP A 362 -9.85 -17.42 5.15
CA ASP A 362 -9.67 -18.76 4.54
C ASP A 362 -10.24 -18.83 3.10
N LEU A 363 -9.91 -17.81 2.29
CA LEU A 363 -10.35 -17.68 0.91
C LEU A 363 -9.20 -17.99 -0.05
N ASP A 364 -9.47 -18.84 -1.05
CA ASP A 364 -8.56 -19.05 -2.18
C ASP A 364 -8.92 -18.07 -3.30
N LEU A 365 -8.00 -17.16 -3.65
CA LEU A 365 -8.28 -16.04 -4.53
C LEU A 365 -7.46 -16.05 -5.82
N ILE A 366 -8.07 -15.54 -6.88
CA ILE A 366 -7.42 -15.20 -8.14
C ILE A 366 -7.47 -13.68 -8.29
N THR A 367 -6.30 -13.06 -8.44
CA THR A 367 -6.19 -11.63 -8.69
C THR A 367 -5.84 -11.40 -10.17
N THR A 368 -6.52 -10.46 -10.81
CA THR A 368 -6.18 -10.06 -12.19
C THR A 368 -4.96 -9.17 -12.21
N VAL A 369 -4.39 -8.95 -13.40
CA VAL A 369 -3.26 -8.02 -13.58
C VAL A 369 -3.64 -6.63 -13.06
N PRO A 370 -2.83 -6.03 -12.17
CA PRO A 370 -3.08 -4.69 -11.68
C PRO A 370 -3.08 -3.66 -12.81
N ASN A 371 -4.03 -2.76 -12.78
CA ASN A 371 -4.18 -1.67 -13.73
C ASN A 371 -4.23 -0.34 -13.00
N VAL A 372 -3.86 0.72 -13.72
CA VAL A 372 -4.04 2.10 -13.26
C VAL A 372 -5.34 2.67 -13.82
N LYS A 373 -5.76 3.81 -13.29
CA LYS A 373 -6.93 4.53 -13.80
C LYS A 373 -6.52 5.40 -14.98
N TYR A 374 -7.18 5.23 -16.13
CA TYR A 374 -6.94 5.99 -17.35
C TYR A 374 -8.03 7.04 -17.57
N SER A 375 -7.67 8.21 -18.09
CA SER A 375 -8.63 9.17 -18.66
C SER A 375 -8.73 8.92 -20.17
N VAL A 376 -9.93 8.69 -20.65
CA VAL A 376 -10.22 8.42 -22.07
C VAL A 376 -11.10 9.53 -22.61
N LYS A 377 -10.56 10.32 -23.54
CA LYS A 377 -11.29 11.35 -24.25
C LYS A 377 -11.88 10.77 -25.52
N MET A 378 -13.19 10.81 -25.62
CA MET A 378 -13.94 10.28 -26.73
C MET A 378 -13.98 11.27 -27.92
N THR A 379 -14.29 10.77 -29.10
CA THR A 379 -14.42 11.61 -30.33
C THR A 379 -15.58 12.60 -30.30
N ASP A 380 -16.60 12.35 -29.48
CA ASP A 380 -17.74 13.24 -29.20
C ASP A 380 -17.47 14.31 -28.13
N GLY A 381 -16.28 14.27 -27.51
CA GLY A 381 -15.85 15.19 -26.47
C GLY A 381 -16.16 14.76 -25.04
N GLU A 382 -16.79 13.60 -24.84
CA GLU A 382 -17.01 13.01 -23.52
C GLU A 382 -15.67 12.51 -22.94
N GLU A 383 -15.47 12.67 -21.63
CA GLU A 383 -14.34 12.14 -20.89
C GLU A 383 -14.79 11.00 -19.97
N LEU A 384 -14.18 9.82 -20.14
CA LEU A 384 -14.48 8.63 -19.37
C LEU A 384 -13.27 8.20 -18.55
N TRP A 385 -13.52 7.75 -17.33
CA TRP A 385 -12.51 7.13 -16.49
C TRP A 385 -12.57 5.62 -16.64
N VAL A 386 -11.44 5.01 -17.00
CA VAL A 386 -11.31 3.57 -17.25
C VAL A 386 -10.36 2.96 -16.24
N GLU A 387 -10.85 2.02 -15.45
CA GLU A 387 -10.12 1.32 -14.39
C GLU A 387 -9.87 -0.15 -14.78
N SER A 388 -10.52 -0.65 -15.82
CA SER A 388 -10.39 -2.01 -16.32
C SER A 388 -10.23 -2.04 -17.84
N PRO A 389 -9.39 -2.94 -18.38
CA PRO A 389 -9.34 -3.18 -19.82
C PRO A 389 -10.70 -3.58 -20.40
N SER A 390 -11.55 -4.25 -19.63
CA SER A 390 -12.89 -4.68 -20.09
C SER A 390 -13.84 -3.52 -20.33
N THR A 391 -13.68 -2.40 -19.63
CA THR A 391 -14.53 -1.20 -19.77
C THR A 391 -14.00 -0.19 -20.80
N LEU A 392 -12.85 -0.48 -21.46
CA LEU A 392 -12.31 0.40 -22.48
C LEU A 392 -13.26 0.45 -23.69
N PRO A 393 -13.70 1.65 -24.13
CA PRO A 393 -14.55 1.81 -25.30
C PRO A 393 -13.90 1.29 -26.60
N ASP A 394 -14.74 1.15 -27.65
CA ASP A 394 -14.27 0.78 -28.98
C ASP A 394 -13.18 1.78 -29.45
N PRO A 395 -12.01 1.28 -29.92
CA PRO A 395 -10.91 2.14 -30.36
C PRO A 395 -11.28 3.19 -31.40
N THR A 396 -12.33 2.95 -32.23
CA THR A 396 -12.81 3.89 -33.23
C THR A 396 -13.48 5.14 -32.65
N LYS A 397 -13.96 5.06 -31.42
CA LYS A 397 -14.61 6.15 -30.69
C LYS A 397 -13.66 6.90 -29.75
N ILE A 398 -12.44 6.40 -29.57
CA ILE A 398 -11.44 7.00 -28.71
C ILE A 398 -10.63 8.04 -29.51
N ASN A 399 -10.55 9.25 -28.97
CA ASN A 399 -9.65 10.28 -29.48
C ASN A 399 -8.26 10.17 -28.84
N VAL A 400 -8.20 10.18 -27.50
CA VAL A 400 -6.94 10.14 -26.74
C VAL A 400 -7.14 9.30 -25.46
N ILE A 401 -6.13 8.51 -25.14
CA ILE A 401 -6.02 7.86 -23.82
C ILE A 401 -4.87 8.53 -23.06
N GLU A 402 -5.16 8.99 -21.85
CA GLU A 402 -4.18 9.57 -20.95
C GLU A 402 -3.92 8.62 -19.78
N GLU A 403 -2.64 8.40 -19.46
CA GLU A 403 -2.21 7.58 -18.34
C GLU A 403 -1.62 8.44 -17.22
N PRO A 404 -1.71 7.98 -15.96
CA PRO A 404 -1.14 8.70 -14.82
C PRO A 404 0.39 8.63 -14.83
N TYR A 405 1.03 9.75 -14.55
CA TYR A 405 2.47 9.90 -14.40
C TYR A 405 2.85 10.20 -12.97
N VAL A 406 4.01 9.71 -12.58
CA VAL A 406 4.63 9.99 -11.29
C VAL A 406 6.02 10.55 -11.46
N LYS A 407 6.42 11.38 -10.51
CA LYS A 407 7.79 11.81 -10.32
C LYS A 407 8.43 10.84 -9.34
N ALA A 408 9.28 9.98 -9.85
CA ALA A 408 9.99 8.95 -9.09
C ALA A 408 11.36 9.47 -8.66
N ARG A 409 11.69 9.28 -7.38
CA ARG A 409 12.99 9.58 -6.77
C ARG A 409 13.67 8.25 -6.43
N VAL A 410 14.77 7.95 -7.08
CA VAL A 410 15.54 6.74 -6.84
C VAL A 410 16.86 7.10 -6.20
N MET A 411 17.07 6.69 -4.96
CA MET A 411 18.34 6.86 -4.27
C MET A 411 19.12 5.56 -4.32
N CYS A 412 20.38 5.64 -4.76
CA CYS A 412 21.27 4.48 -4.85
C CYS A 412 22.74 4.88 -4.71
N PRO A 413 23.67 3.92 -4.43
CA PRO A 413 25.10 4.17 -4.56
C PRO A 413 25.48 4.57 -5.99
N ALA A 414 26.47 5.45 -6.13
CA ALA A 414 26.86 6.02 -7.42
C ALA A 414 27.30 4.96 -8.46
N GLU A 415 27.81 3.81 -8.03
CA GLU A 415 28.17 2.69 -8.91
C GLU A 415 26.99 2.10 -9.69
N TYR A 416 25.75 2.27 -9.20
CA TYR A 416 24.54 1.73 -9.83
C TYR A 416 23.80 2.75 -10.73
N ILE A 417 24.30 3.98 -10.90
CA ILE A 417 23.66 5.00 -11.75
C ILE A 417 23.28 4.44 -13.12
N GLY A 418 24.23 3.79 -13.80
CA GLY A 418 23.97 3.25 -15.14
C GLY A 418 22.90 2.18 -15.18
N ALA A 419 22.82 1.31 -14.15
CA ALA A 419 21.80 0.26 -14.05
C ALA A 419 20.41 0.85 -13.82
N VAL A 420 20.30 1.86 -12.93
CA VAL A 420 19.04 2.57 -12.65
C VAL A 420 18.57 3.36 -13.86
N GLN A 421 19.47 4.09 -14.50
CA GLN A 421 19.15 4.85 -15.73
C GLN A 421 18.63 3.92 -16.83
N LYS A 422 19.30 2.78 -17.06
CA LYS A 422 18.85 1.79 -18.04
C LYS A 422 17.44 1.30 -17.71
N LEU A 423 17.19 0.91 -16.45
CA LEU A 423 15.87 0.44 -16.01
C LEU A 423 14.78 1.50 -16.23
N CYS A 424 15.03 2.75 -15.82
CA CYS A 424 14.07 3.84 -16.00
C CYS A 424 13.78 4.11 -17.49
N HIS A 425 14.78 4.07 -18.36
CA HIS A 425 14.57 4.24 -19.80
C HIS A 425 13.77 3.10 -20.41
N GLU A 426 14.03 1.83 -20.02
CA GLU A 426 13.23 0.68 -20.44
C GLU A 426 11.76 0.81 -20.03
N ARG A 427 11.50 1.57 -18.94
CA ARG A 427 10.16 1.86 -18.41
C ARG A 427 9.61 3.22 -18.88
N ARG A 428 10.02 3.71 -20.04
CA ARG A 428 9.55 4.97 -20.64
C ARG A 428 9.79 6.21 -19.76
N GLY A 429 10.77 6.14 -18.85
CA GLY A 429 11.09 7.22 -17.95
C GLY A 429 11.80 8.38 -18.63
N THR A 430 11.39 9.60 -18.28
CA THR A 430 12.05 10.84 -18.66
C THR A 430 12.93 11.30 -17.52
N PHE A 431 14.22 11.44 -17.77
CA PHE A 431 15.17 11.96 -16.79
C PHE A 431 14.91 13.44 -16.51
N LEU A 432 14.74 13.82 -15.24
CA LEU A 432 14.53 15.20 -14.82
C LEU A 432 15.79 15.81 -14.20
N GLY A 433 16.59 15.01 -13.49
CA GLY A 433 17.78 15.49 -12.82
C GLY A 433 18.39 14.46 -11.90
N MET A 434 19.54 14.82 -11.33
CA MET A 434 20.19 14.05 -10.27
C MET A 434 20.88 14.98 -9.28
N THR A 435 20.89 14.56 -8.02
CA THR A 435 21.57 15.23 -6.92
C THR A 435 22.46 14.24 -6.18
N TYR A 436 23.51 14.74 -5.56
CA TYR A 436 24.42 13.94 -4.74
C TYR A 436 24.30 14.40 -3.30
N PRO A 437 23.44 13.75 -2.49
CA PRO A 437 23.37 14.03 -1.06
C PRO A 437 24.71 13.75 -0.34
N ASP A 438 25.48 12.82 -0.89
CA ASP A 438 26.77 12.33 -0.40
C ASP A 438 27.62 11.93 -1.63
N PRO A 439 28.96 12.08 -1.61
CA PRO A 439 29.84 11.70 -2.73
C PRO A 439 29.70 10.26 -3.23
N GLN A 440 29.19 9.35 -2.40
CA GLN A 440 29.02 7.92 -2.75
C GLN A 440 27.58 7.58 -3.13
N ARG A 441 26.61 8.50 -2.97
CA ARG A 441 25.18 8.26 -3.21
C ARG A 441 24.60 9.31 -4.12
N VAL A 442 23.68 8.88 -4.94
CA VAL A 442 22.96 9.73 -5.90
C VAL A 442 21.47 9.56 -5.74
N GLU A 443 20.75 10.65 -5.81
CA GLU A 443 19.31 10.68 -6.04
C GLU A 443 19.06 10.96 -7.53
N LEU A 444 18.41 10.04 -8.21
CA LEU A 444 18.00 10.16 -9.60
C LEU A 444 16.51 10.49 -9.63
N ILE A 445 16.15 11.53 -10.35
CA ILE A 445 14.76 11.99 -10.46
C ILE A 445 14.27 11.71 -11.88
N TYR A 446 13.21 10.94 -11.96
CA TYR A 446 12.56 10.56 -13.21
C TYR A 446 11.07 10.87 -13.20
N GLU A 447 10.53 11.12 -14.35
CA GLU A 447 9.10 11.10 -14.58
C GLU A 447 8.75 9.81 -15.31
N LEU A 448 7.87 8.99 -14.73
CA LEU A 448 7.54 7.64 -15.19
C LEU A 448 6.02 7.48 -15.26
N PRO A 449 5.49 6.73 -16.25
CA PRO A 449 4.11 6.28 -16.17
C PRO A 449 3.89 5.35 -14.98
N LEU A 450 2.85 5.57 -14.21
CA LEU A 450 2.55 4.74 -13.03
C LEU A 450 2.38 3.27 -13.42
N ALA A 451 1.76 2.97 -14.56
CA ALA A 451 1.58 1.61 -15.07
C ALA A 451 2.90 0.83 -15.24
N GLU A 452 4.01 1.52 -15.49
CA GLU A 452 5.33 0.89 -15.63
C GLU A 452 6.00 0.58 -14.29
N ILE A 453 5.52 1.20 -13.20
CA ILE A 453 6.04 0.99 -11.84
C ILE A 453 5.28 -0.14 -11.14
N VAL A 454 3.97 -0.22 -11.39
CA VAL A 454 3.02 -1.06 -10.65
C VAL A 454 3.32 -2.57 -10.74
N LEU A 455 3.99 -3.08 -11.75
CA LEU A 455 4.18 -4.53 -11.89
C LEU A 455 5.44 -5.03 -11.18
N ASP A 456 6.61 -4.68 -11.67
CA ASP A 456 7.86 -5.33 -11.23
C ASP A 456 9.04 -4.35 -11.10
N PHE A 457 8.79 -3.06 -11.26
CA PHE A 457 9.84 -2.05 -11.25
C PHE A 457 10.65 -2.07 -9.96
N TYR A 458 10.00 -2.20 -8.81
CA TYR A 458 10.67 -2.22 -7.51
C TYR A 458 11.60 -3.43 -7.36
N ASP A 459 11.14 -4.61 -7.75
CA ASP A 459 11.92 -5.85 -7.67
C ASP A 459 13.14 -5.81 -8.60
N ARG A 460 12.95 -5.29 -9.82
CA ARG A 460 14.05 -5.07 -10.76
C ARG A 460 15.04 -4.02 -10.27
N LEU A 461 14.54 -2.95 -9.68
CA LEU A 461 15.37 -1.92 -9.09
C LEU A 461 16.24 -2.50 -7.97
N LYS A 462 15.65 -3.26 -7.06
CA LYS A 462 16.38 -3.96 -5.99
C LYS A 462 17.38 -4.96 -6.56
N SER A 463 16.99 -5.77 -7.53
CA SER A 463 17.87 -6.74 -8.16
C SER A 463 19.05 -6.08 -8.89
N ALA A 464 18.80 -5.01 -9.66
CA ALA A 464 19.81 -4.27 -10.40
C ALA A 464 20.82 -3.54 -9.50
N THR A 465 20.43 -3.25 -8.26
CA THR A 465 21.26 -2.51 -7.28
C THR A 465 21.65 -3.35 -6.07
N ARG A 466 21.51 -4.67 -6.14
CA ARG A 466 21.80 -5.61 -5.03
C ARG A 466 21.09 -5.25 -3.72
N GLY A 467 19.90 -4.70 -3.81
CA GLY A 467 19.09 -4.28 -2.67
C GLY A 467 19.38 -2.88 -2.14
N TYR A 468 20.36 -2.17 -2.68
CA TYR A 468 20.76 -0.87 -2.14
C TYR A 468 19.89 0.31 -2.57
N ALA A 469 19.17 0.23 -3.70
CA ALA A 469 18.31 1.34 -4.11
C ALA A 469 17.03 1.41 -3.29
N SER A 470 16.61 2.65 -3.02
CA SER A 470 15.27 2.96 -2.52
C SER A 470 14.50 3.80 -3.54
N LEU A 471 13.18 3.63 -3.57
CA LEU A 471 12.26 4.31 -4.45
C LEU A 471 11.20 5.03 -3.64
N ASP A 472 10.90 6.24 -4.06
CA ASP A 472 9.72 6.99 -3.66
C ASP A 472 9.11 7.67 -4.88
N TYR A 473 7.80 7.95 -4.88
CA TYR A 473 7.15 8.61 -6.00
C TYR A 473 5.93 9.44 -5.58
N GLU A 474 5.67 10.50 -6.35
CA GLU A 474 4.52 11.38 -6.18
C GLU A 474 3.77 11.55 -7.51
N MET A 475 2.45 11.66 -7.47
CA MET A 475 1.63 11.87 -8.67
C MET A 475 1.86 13.27 -9.25
N VAL A 476 2.06 13.34 -10.59
CA VAL A 476 2.24 14.61 -11.31
C VAL A 476 1.16 14.89 -12.36
N GLY A 477 0.17 14.01 -12.49
CA GLY A 477 -0.97 14.19 -13.37
C GLY A 477 -1.06 13.15 -14.48
N TYR A 478 -1.84 13.46 -15.52
CA TYR A 478 -2.15 12.57 -16.64
C TYR A 478 -1.51 13.07 -17.92
N ARG A 479 -1.05 12.15 -18.79
CA ARG A 479 -0.45 12.49 -20.08
C ARG A 479 -0.93 11.57 -21.19
N PRO A 480 -1.15 12.10 -22.40
CA PRO A 480 -1.55 11.32 -23.55
C PRO A 480 -0.42 10.40 -24.03
N ASN A 481 -0.76 9.14 -24.30
CA ASN A 481 0.16 8.16 -24.87
C ASN A 481 -0.56 7.22 -25.85
N PRO A 482 0.16 6.60 -26.80
CA PRO A 482 -0.39 5.64 -27.75
C PRO A 482 -0.65 4.29 -27.08
N LEU A 483 -1.65 4.22 -26.23
CA LEU A 483 -2.06 3.02 -25.50
C LEU A 483 -3.04 2.19 -26.32
N VAL A 484 -2.96 0.88 -26.15
CA VAL A 484 -3.82 -0.11 -26.79
C VAL A 484 -4.27 -1.16 -25.80
N LYS A 485 -5.47 -1.70 -26.01
CA LYS A 485 -5.93 -2.90 -25.30
C LYS A 485 -5.31 -4.12 -25.96
N LEU A 486 -4.63 -4.92 -25.18
CA LEU A 486 -4.11 -6.22 -25.56
C LEU A 486 -4.98 -7.30 -24.92
N ASP A 487 -5.63 -8.10 -25.75
CA ASP A 487 -6.46 -9.24 -25.33
C ASP A 487 -5.72 -10.55 -25.54
N MET A 488 -5.83 -11.47 -24.56
CA MET A 488 -5.37 -12.84 -24.72
C MET A 488 -6.57 -13.72 -25.08
N LEU A 489 -6.42 -14.47 -26.17
CA LEU A 489 -7.45 -15.38 -26.67
C LEU A 489 -6.98 -16.82 -26.50
N ILE A 490 -7.82 -17.66 -25.93
CA ILE A 490 -7.61 -19.09 -25.84
C ILE A 490 -8.68 -19.81 -26.66
N ASN A 491 -8.26 -20.50 -27.71
CA ASN A 491 -9.14 -21.09 -28.73
C ASN A 491 -10.11 -20.08 -29.38
N SER A 492 -9.68 -18.84 -29.54
CA SER A 492 -10.42 -17.70 -30.06
C SER A 492 -11.39 -17.05 -29.06
N ASP A 493 -11.52 -17.56 -27.85
CA ASP A 493 -12.32 -16.95 -26.81
C ASP A 493 -11.43 -16.00 -25.97
N PRO A 494 -11.84 -14.74 -25.77
CA PRO A 494 -11.09 -13.81 -24.97
C PRO A 494 -11.13 -14.17 -23.50
N VAL A 495 -9.96 -14.12 -22.84
CA VAL A 495 -9.81 -14.27 -21.38
C VAL A 495 -9.56 -12.89 -20.81
N ASP A 496 -10.62 -12.25 -20.36
CA ASP A 496 -10.62 -10.87 -19.87
C ASP A 496 -9.66 -10.64 -18.68
N ALA A 497 -9.46 -11.64 -17.85
CA ALA A 497 -8.50 -11.62 -16.74
C ALA A 497 -7.04 -11.41 -17.17
N PHE A 498 -6.70 -11.71 -18.43
CA PHE A 498 -5.38 -11.50 -19.03
C PHE A 498 -5.32 -10.27 -19.93
N SER A 499 -6.40 -9.53 -20.07
CA SER A 499 -6.42 -8.30 -20.86
C SER A 499 -5.70 -7.17 -20.12
N VAL A 500 -4.90 -6.39 -20.85
CA VAL A 500 -4.17 -5.24 -20.30
C VAL A 500 -4.24 -4.03 -21.24
N ILE A 501 -4.15 -2.83 -20.66
CA ILE A 501 -3.93 -1.59 -21.42
C ILE A 501 -2.43 -1.31 -21.37
N ILE A 502 -1.78 -1.30 -22.53
CA ILE A 502 -0.32 -1.21 -22.66
C ILE A 502 0.10 -0.25 -23.77
N HIS A 503 1.31 0.30 -23.67
CA HIS A 503 1.88 1.10 -24.76
C HIS A 503 2.05 0.26 -26.01
N ARG A 504 1.65 0.82 -27.17
CA ARG A 504 1.62 0.13 -28.49
C ARG A 504 2.95 -0.55 -28.83
N ASP A 505 4.06 0.11 -28.56
CA ASP A 505 5.41 -0.40 -28.91
C ASP A 505 5.81 -1.62 -28.08
N LYS A 506 5.28 -1.77 -26.86
CA LYS A 506 5.53 -2.89 -25.97
C LYS A 506 4.56 -4.05 -26.15
N ALA A 507 3.43 -3.82 -26.81
CA ALA A 507 2.33 -4.79 -26.87
C ALA A 507 2.75 -6.11 -27.54
N TYR A 508 3.62 -6.07 -28.55
CA TYR A 508 4.08 -7.28 -29.25
C TYR A 508 4.93 -8.18 -28.32
N GLU A 509 5.96 -7.60 -27.70
CA GLU A 509 6.86 -8.33 -26.81
C GLU A 509 6.13 -8.88 -25.59
N TYR A 510 5.32 -8.06 -24.97
CA TYR A 510 4.50 -8.45 -23.82
C TYR A 510 3.52 -9.58 -24.17
N GLY A 511 2.77 -9.45 -25.28
CA GLY A 511 1.80 -10.45 -25.71
C GLY A 511 2.46 -11.78 -26.11
N ARG A 512 3.67 -11.73 -26.67
CA ARG A 512 4.46 -12.92 -27.00
C ARG A 512 4.91 -13.65 -25.72
N ASN A 513 5.49 -12.92 -24.77
CA ASN A 513 5.98 -13.49 -23.52
C ASN A 513 4.85 -14.17 -22.73
N ILE A 514 3.67 -13.53 -22.65
CA ILE A 514 2.49 -14.14 -22.04
C ILE A 514 2.06 -15.40 -22.79
N ALA A 515 1.99 -15.35 -24.12
CA ALA A 515 1.57 -16.53 -24.90
C ALA A 515 2.53 -17.71 -24.73
N GLU A 516 3.85 -17.47 -24.69
CA GLU A 516 4.86 -18.49 -24.43
C GLU A 516 4.71 -19.08 -23.01
N LYS A 517 4.49 -18.23 -22.00
CA LYS A 517 4.31 -18.68 -20.61
C LYS A 517 3.02 -19.46 -20.40
N LEU A 518 1.90 -18.97 -20.93
CA LEU A 518 0.64 -19.69 -20.88
C LEU A 518 0.72 -21.07 -21.58
N LYS A 519 1.49 -21.17 -22.66
CA LYS A 519 1.75 -22.46 -23.33
C LYS A 519 2.48 -23.45 -22.42
N GLU A 520 3.40 -22.99 -21.59
CA GLU A 520 4.11 -23.84 -20.62
C GLU A 520 3.20 -24.35 -19.52
N LEU A 521 2.32 -23.47 -19.03
CA LEU A 521 1.48 -23.72 -17.83
C LEU A 521 0.17 -24.44 -18.16
N ILE A 522 -0.45 -24.13 -19.30
CA ILE A 522 -1.69 -24.79 -19.69
C ILE A 522 -1.40 -26.24 -20.12
N PRO A 523 -1.93 -27.25 -19.44
CA PRO A 523 -1.66 -28.65 -19.74
C PRO A 523 -2.22 -29.04 -21.11
N ARG A 524 -1.58 -30.01 -21.77
CA ARG A 524 -2.10 -30.58 -23.01
C ARG A 524 -3.44 -31.24 -22.77
N GLN A 525 -4.41 -30.89 -23.59
CA GLN A 525 -5.78 -31.41 -23.52
C GLN A 525 -6.07 -32.38 -24.69
N GLN A 526 -7.27 -32.93 -24.73
CA GLN A 526 -7.71 -33.84 -25.79
C GLN A 526 -7.78 -33.20 -27.18
N PHE A 527 -7.76 -31.86 -27.22
CA PHE A 527 -7.77 -31.03 -28.43
C PHE A 527 -6.58 -30.04 -28.41
N GLU A 528 -6.33 -29.42 -29.55
CA GLU A 528 -5.29 -28.38 -29.66
C GLU A 528 -5.77 -27.10 -28.94
N VAL A 529 -4.95 -26.60 -28.04
CA VAL A 529 -5.16 -25.31 -27.38
C VAL A 529 -4.34 -24.27 -28.11
N VAL A 530 -5.00 -23.27 -28.68
CA VAL A 530 -4.39 -22.14 -29.38
C VAL A 530 -4.43 -20.91 -28.48
N ILE A 531 -3.27 -20.33 -28.21
CA ILE A 531 -3.09 -19.14 -27.37
C ILE A 531 -2.67 -18.00 -28.29
N GLN A 532 -3.38 -16.89 -28.25
CA GLN A 532 -3.14 -15.75 -29.13
C GLN A 532 -3.19 -14.45 -28.36
N ALA A 533 -2.30 -13.52 -28.70
CA ALA A 533 -2.37 -12.14 -28.27
C ALA A 533 -2.91 -11.28 -29.40
N ALA A 534 -3.90 -10.43 -29.14
CA ALA A 534 -4.56 -9.63 -30.15
C ALA A 534 -4.75 -8.16 -29.70
N ILE A 535 -4.67 -7.24 -30.65
CA ILE A 535 -5.06 -5.84 -30.50
C ILE A 535 -6.28 -5.62 -31.40
N GLY A 536 -7.46 -5.50 -30.79
CA GLY A 536 -8.71 -5.53 -31.51
C GLY A 536 -8.86 -6.84 -32.30
N THR A 537 -8.99 -6.76 -33.62
CA THR A 537 -9.10 -7.94 -34.49
C THR A 537 -7.75 -8.49 -34.99
N LYS A 538 -6.65 -7.77 -34.73
CA LYS A 538 -5.32 -8.14 -35.23
C LYS A 538 -4.59 -9.03 -34.24
N ILE A 539 -4.32 -10.28 -34.62
CA ILE A 539 -3.47 -11.18 -33.86
C ILE A 539 -2.02 -10.76 -34.06
N ILE A 540 -1.28 -10.52 -32.96
CA ILE A 540 0.11 -10.08 -32.95
C ILE A 540 1.07 -11.19 -32.53
N ALA A 541 0.64 -12.14 -31.67
CA ALA A 541 1.42 -13.30 -31.31
C ALA A 541 0.53 -14.55 -31.24
N ARG A 542 1.11 -15.73 -31.45
CA ARG A 542 0.38 -17.01 -31.44
C ARG A 542 1.29 -18.14 -30.99
N GLU A 543 0.81 -18.90 -30.03
CA GLU A 543 1.36 -20.16 -29.58
C GLU A 543 0.30 -21.26 -29.58
N SER A 544 0.73 -22.53 -29.50
CA SER A 544 -0.24 -23.64 -29.42
C SER A 544 0.31 -24.85 -28.67
N ASN A 545 -0.56 -25.49 -27.91
CA ASN A 545 -0.35 -26.80 -27.30
C ASN A 545 -1.01 -27.88 -28.14
N SER A 546 -0.21 -28.82 -28.64
CA SER A 546 -0.74 -29.94 -29.43
C SER A 546 -1.60 -30.86 -28.56
N ALA A 547 -2.71 -31.34 -29.13
CA ALA A 547 -3.60 -32.30 -28.47
C ALA A 547 -2.86 -33.57 -28.02
N LEU A 548 -3.30 -34.13 -26.89
CA LEU A 548 -2.90 -35.47 -26.46
C LEU A 548 -3.19 -36.47 -27.58
N ARG A 549 -2.21 -37.26 -27.96
CA ARG A 549 -2.33 -38.27 -29.02
C ARG A 549 -2.37 -39.66 -28.43
N LYS A 550 -3.47 -40.37 -28.60
CA LYS A 550 -3.50 -41.81 -28.46
C LYS A 550 -2.97 -42.42 -29.74
N ASN A 551 -2.01 -43.37 -29.67
CA ASN A 551 -1.54 -44.07 -30.85
C ASN A 551 -2.59 -45.04 -31.36
N VAL A 552 -3.53 -44.54 -32.20
CA VAL A 552 -4.65 -45.31 -32.77
C VAL A 552 -4.16 -46.31 -33.83
N THR A 553 -2.91 -46.18 -34.30
CA THR A 553 -2.32 -47.07 -35.30
C THR A 553 -1.47 -48.18 -34.69
N ALA A 554 -1.25 -48.20 -33.37
CA ALA A 554 -0.40 -49.17 -32.67
C ALA A 554 -0.84 -50.64 -32.88
N LYS A 555 -2.16 -50.86 -33.08
CA LYS A 555 -2.75 -52.20 -33.32
C LYS A 555 -2.88 -52.55 -34.82
N CYS A 556 -2.37 -51.70 -35.73
CA CYS A 556 -2.42 -51.97 -37.15
C CYS A 556 -1.16 -52.73 -37.56
N TYR A 557 -1.20 -54.05 -37.47
CA TYR A 557 -0.17 -54.95 -38.01
C TYR A 557 -0.31 -55.03 -39.53
N GLY A 558 0.81 -54.82 -40.27
CA GLY A 558 0.85 -54.89 -41.73
C GLY A 558 0.66 -53.55 -42.46
N GLY A 559 1.01 -53.50 -43.72
CA GLY A 559 1.13 -52.26 -44.52
C GLY A 559 -0.19 -51.66 -45.04
N ASP A 560 -1.34 -51.84 -44.36
CA ASP A 560 -2.61 -51.24 -44.78
C ASP A 560 -2.61 -49.73 -44.50
N ILE A 561 -2.07 -48.99 -45.49
CA ILE A 561 -1.95 -47.54 -45.48
C ILE A 561 -3.34 -46.88 -45.45
N SER A 562 -4.34 -47.49 -46.11
CA SER A 562 -5.69 -46.94 -46.20
C SER A 562 -6.41 -46.95 -44.84
N ARG A 563 -6.25 -48.02 -44.07
CA ARG A 563 -6.81 -48.18 -42.73
C ARG A 563 -6.14 -47.22 -41.72
N LYS A 564 -4.79 -47.07 -41.81
CA LYS A 564 -4.04 -46.13 -40.99
C LYS A 564 -4.51 -44.70 -41.24
N ARG A 565 -4.69 -44.33 -42.50
CA ARG A 565 -5.16 -43.00 -42.93
C ARG A 565 -6.57 -42.71 -42.43
N LYS A 566 -7.53 -43.65 -42.58
CA LYS A 566 -8.87 -43.55 -42.09
C LYS A 566 -8.96 -43.39 -40.55
N LEU A 567 -8.15 -44.11 -39.79
CA LEU A 567 -8.07 -43.97 -38.33
C LEU A 567 -7.51 -42.63 -37.91
N LEU A 568 -6.52 -42.10 -38.58
CA LEU A 568 -5.93 -40.78 -38.34
C LEU A 568 -6.92 -39.67 -38.71
N GLU A 569 -7.66 -39.79 -39.82
CA GLU A 569 -8.70 -38.85 -40.22
C GLU A 569 -9.86 -38.82 -39.20
N LYS A 570 -10.34 -39.98 -38.76
CA LYS A 570 -11.38 -40.10 -37.72
C LYS A 570 -10.91 -39.48 -36.38
N GLN A 571 -9.65 -39.70 -36.01
CA GLN A 571 -9.06 -39.07 -34.83
C GLN A 571 -9.02 -37.55 -34.95
N LYS A 572 -8.60 -37.04 -36.14
CA LYS A 572 -8.55 -35.60 -36.43
C LYS A 572 -9.95 -34.96 -36.38
N GLU A 573 -10.95 -35.64 -36.95
CA GLU A 573 -12.34 -35.16 -36.94
C GLU A 573 -12.95 -35.18 -35.52
N GLY A 574 -12.67 -36.25 -34.74
CA GLY A 574 -13.07 -36.31 -33.33
C GLY A 574 -12.47 -35.18 -32.48
N LYS A 575 -11.19 -34.88 -32.68
CA LYS A 575 -10.52 -33.75 -32.00
C LYS A 575 -11.08 -32.39 -32.40
N LYS A 576 -11.45 -32.21 -33.68
CA LYS A 576 -12.10 -30.99 -34.17
C LYS A 576 -13.46 -30.78 -33.52
N ARG A 577 -14.25 -31.84 -33.33
CA ARG A 577 -15.52 -31.77 -32.60
C ARG A 577 -15.33 -31.48 -31.10
N MET A 578 -14.34 -32.10 -30.46
CA MET A 578 -14.01 -31.83 -29.04
C MET A 578 -13.58 -30.38 -28.83
N LYS A 579 -12.84 -29.78 -29.77
CA LYS A 579 -12.46 -28.36 -29.71
C LYS A 579 -13.66 -27.40 -29.75
N GLN A 580 -14.75 -27.81 -30.42
CA GLN A 580 -15.97 -27.00 -30.53
C GLN A 580 -16.86 -27.06 -29.28
N VAL A 581 -16.69 -28.05 -28.42
CA VAL A 581 -17.57 -28.34 -27.27
C VAL A 581 -16.81 -28.23 -25.94
N GLY A 582 -15.48 -28.39 -25.95
CA GLY A 582 -14.67 -28.38 -24.73
C GLY A 582 -14.21 -26.99 -24.36
N THR A 583 -14.47 -26.60 -23.13
CA THR A 583 -13.82 -25.45 -22.48
C THR A 583 -12.38 -25.79 -22.13
N VAL A 584 -11.48 -24.83 -22.30
CA VAL A 584 -10.07 -24.99 -21.89
C VAL A 584 -9.98 -24.76 -20.39
N GLU A 585 -9.47 -25.75 -19.68
CA GLU A 585 -9.17 -25.64 -18.26
C GLU A 585 -7.85 -24.87 -18.08
N ILE A 586 -7.93 -23.70 -17.43
CA ILE A 586 -6.79 -22.83 -17.16
C ILE A 586 -6.43 -23.00 -15.70
N PRO A 587 -5.23 -23.49 -15.36
CA PRO A 587 -4.83 -23.67 -13.97
C PRO A 587 -4.58 -22.31 -13.28
N GLN A 588 -4.75 -22.28 -11.96
CA GLN A 588 -4.56 -21.05 -11.15
C GLN A 588 -3.15 -20.48 -11.29
N GLU A 589 -2.14 -21.34 -11.40
CA GLU A 589 -0.75 -20.93 -11.61
C GLU A 589 -0.56 -20.09 -12.88
N ALA A 590 -1.43 -20.24 -13.89
CA ALA A 590 -1.38 -19.44 -15.10
C ALA A 590 -1.75 -17.97 -14.85
N PHE A 591 -2.70 -17.70 -13.94
CA PHE A 591 -3.07 -16.34 -13.57
C PHE A 591 -1.95 -15.68 -12.76
N LEU A 592 -1.37 -16.38 -11.79
CA LEU A 592 -0.25 -15.89 -10.99
C LEU A 592 1.00 -15.64 -11.84
N ALA A 593 1.28 -16.53 -12.82
CA ALA A 593 2.44 -16.39 -13.68
C ALA A 593 2.35 -15.20 -14.65
N VAL A 594 1.14 -14.82 -15.08
CA VAL A 594 0.96 -13.62 -15.90
C VAL A 594 1.30 -12.35 -15.12
N LEU A 595 1.04 -12.30 -13.82
CA LEU A 595 1.45 -11.20 -12.93
C LEU A 595 2.97 -11.04 -12.89
N GLN A 596 3.74 -12.13 -13.06
CA GLN A 596 5.20 -12.14 -13.00
C GLN A 596 5.88 -11.81 -14.35
N ILE A 597 5.14 -11.83 -15.47
CA ILE A 597 5.69 -11.61 -16.83
C ILE A 597 5.85 -10.12 -17.15
N GLY A 598 5.21 -9.23 -16.40
CA GLY A 598 5.51 -7.79 -16.48
C GLY A 598 6.98 -7.49 -16.16
N GLY A 599 7.71 -8.50 -15.72
CA GLY A 599 9.07 -8.46 -15.27
C GLY A 599 10.15 -8.77 -16.30
#